data_16b99eb939e2ef616bcc3ad16336e479
#
_entry.id   16b99eb939e2ef616bcc3ad16336e479
#
_cell.length_a   1.000
_cell.length_b   1.000
_cell.length_c   1.000
_cell.angle_alpha   90.00
_cell.angle_beta   90.00
_cell.angle_gamma   90.00
#
_symmetry.space_group_name_H-M   'P 1'
#
loop_
_entity.id
_entity.type
_entity.pdbx_description
1 polymer ?
#
loop_
_entity_poly.entity_id
_entity_poly.type
_entity_poly.pdbx_seq_one_letter_code
_entity_poly.pdbx_strand_id
1 'polypeptide(L)'
;MKFIDVTLRDGGHQHGFNWPLEFVKRYLESINSFQEVEFIELGYWKQSGKFDGPFYSLEENLLSKICKMTKKKLSIMVDYHYCSHNVEDFPSNLNFKKLGLIRVCLRKEDIEEGCRFVKELKKYAKCKLSLNFFNITNYGEDDLEFACKTAEDANADFMYFADTHGGLDLGEKLEIFGRYTKLIKQIGMIPGLHLHDHSGKAYFNYRNLRSAGFDSTDVSLGGLGKGLGNLRLEHVFDLRGRESILDHLITDKDLFKMPAGPYGVLTARDSITDHYAVEAEHLKLVPSQFASRLEGISGFSKDNYDRNILSNG
;
A
#
# COMPACT_ATOMS: atom_id res chain seq x y z
N MET A 1 11.68 12.55 -7.71
CA MET A 1 10.93 11.51 -6.97
C MET A 1 9.54 11.38 -7.57
N LYS A 2 9.03 10.17 -7.73
CA LYS A 2 7.69 9.88 -8.24
C LYS A 2 6.76 9.61 -7.07
N PHE A 3 5.49 10.00 -7.20
CA PHE A 3 4.51 9.74 -6.16
C PHE A 3 3.31 8.96 -6.73
N ILE A 4 2.81 8.04 -5.91
CA ILE A 4 1.56 7.33 -6.17
C ILE A 4 0.57 7.75 -5.08
N ASP A 5 -0.57 8.28 -5.49
CA ASP A 5 -1.66 8.53 -4.57
C ASP A 5 -2.42 7.22 -4.32
N VAL A 6 -2.45 6.80 -3.06
CA VAL A 6 -3.11 5.56 -2.63
C VAL A 6 -4.37 5.80 -1.78
N THR A 7 -4.88 7.03 -1.77
CA THR A 7 -6.05 7.42 -0.96
C THR A 7 -7.24 6.50 -1.19
N LEU A 8 -7.55 6.19 -2.46
CA LEU A 8 -8.68 5.32 -2.79
C LEU A 8 -8.41 3.85 -2.48
N ARG A 9 -7.20 3.35 -2.80
CA ARG A 9 -6.88 1.95 -2.59
C ARG A 9 -6.72 1.63 -1.10
N ASP A 10 -5.81 2.32 -0.43
CA ASP A 10 -5.49 1.98 0.95
C ASP A 10 -6.55 2.47 1.94
N GLY A 11 -7.10 3.67 1.67
CA GLY A 11 -8.24 4.19 2.42
C GLY A 11 -9.50 3.33 2.33
N GLY A 12 -9.65 2.55 1.26
CA GLY A 12 -10.75 1.60 1.10
C GLY A 12 -10.86 0.60 2.26
N HIS A 13 -9.76 0.28 2.93
CA HIS A 13 -9.77 -0.58 4.11
C HIS A 13 -10.63 -0.06 5.27
N GLN A 14 -10.86 1.26 5.35
CA GLN A 14 -11.62 1.87 6.45
C GLN A 14 -13.14 1.78 6.27
N HIS A 15 -13.61 1.62 5.04
CA HIS A 15 -15.05 1.58 4.75
C HIS A 15 -15.45 0.53 3.71
N GLY A 16 -14.70 -0.58 3.65
CA GLY A 16 -15.04 -1.74 2.83
C GLY A 16 -14.95 -1.51 1.32
N PHE A 17 -14.13 -0.54 0.88
CA PHE A 17 -13.92 -0.23 -0.55
C PHE A 17 -15.19 0.23 -1.29
N ASN A 18 -16.14 0.80 -0.56
CA ASN A 18 -17.41 1.27 -1.10
C ASN A 18 -17.41 2.79 -1.29
N TRP A 19 -16.56 3.30 -2.18
CA TRP A 19 -16.45 4.71 -2.46
C TRP A 19 -17.66 5.25 -3.24
N PRO A 20 -18.32 6.35 -2.77
CA PRO A 20 -19.31 7.06 -3.59
C PRO A 20 -18.66 7.61 -4.86
N LEU A 21 -19.22 7.32 -6.04
CA LEU A 21 -18.63 7.76 -7.30
C LEU A 21 -18.54 9.28 -7.44
N GLU A 22 -19.45 10.03 -6.81
CA GLU A 22 -19.42 11.49 -6.78
C GLU A 22 -18.21 12.01 -5.96
N PHE A 23 -17.87 11.34 -4.85
CA PHE A 23 -16.63 11.63 -4.13
C PHE A 23 -15.42 11.32 -5.02
N VAL A 24 -15.36 10.14 -5.61
CA VAL A 24 -14.24 9.73 -6.49
C VAL A 24 -14.03 10.76 -7.59
N LYS A 25 -15.09 11.24 -8.25
CA LYS A 25 -15.01 12.24 -9.30
C LYS A 25 -14.39 13.56 -8.78
N ARG A 26 -14.93 14.13 -7.69
CA ARG A 26 -14.40 15.37 -7.10
C ARG A 26 -12.95 15.21 -6.66
N TYR A 27 -12.62 14.09 -6.02
CA TYR A 27 -11.26 13.77 -5.60
C TYR A 27 -10.29 13.71 -6.78
N LEU A 28 -10.63 13.02 -7.86
CA LEU A 28 -9.83 12.93 -9.06
C LEU A 28 -9.64 14.30 -9.74
N GLU A 29 -10.63 15.18 -9.69
CA GLU A 29 -10.51 16.55 -10.18
C GLU A 29 -9.50 17.35 -9.34
N SER A 30 -9.55 17.25 -8.02
CA SER A 30 -8.63 17.95 -7.10
C SER A 30 -7.18 17.46 -7.26
N ILE A 31 -6.96 16.15 -7.29
CA ILE A 31 -5.61 15.57 -7.38
C ILE A 31 -4.94 15.83 -8.74
N ASN A 32 -5.69 16.17 -9.79
CA ASN A 32 -5.12 16.52 -11.08
C ASN A 32 -4.15 17.73 -11.04
N SER A 33 -4.27 18.61 -10.05
CA SER A 33 -3.38 19.76 -9.84
C SER A 33 -1.99 19.39 -9.33
N PHE A 34 -1.81 18.19 -8.78
CA PHE A 34 -0.56 17.70 -8.21
C PHE A 34 0.30 17.03 -9.27
N GLN A 35 1.17 17.81 -9.94
CA GLN A 35 2.03 17.29 -11.03
C GLN A 35 3.02 16.22 -10.54
N GLU A 36 3.36 16.23 -9.26
CA GLU A 36 4.24 15.29 -8.59
C GLU A 36 3.65 13.87 -8.52
N VAL A 37 2.31 13.76 -8.49
CA VAL A 37 1.60 12.48 -8.51
C VAL A 37 1.59 11.91 -9.93
N GLU A 38 2.32 10.81 -10.14
CA GLU A 38 2.39 10.13 -11.44
C GLU A 38 1.19 9.19 -11.64
N PHE A 39 0.77 8.48 -10.57
CA PHE A 39 -0.32 7.51 -10.62
C PHE A 39 -1.31 7.73 -9.49
N ILE A 40 -2.59 7.42 -9.75
CA ILE A 40 -3.64 7.30 -8.73
C ILE A 40 -4.03 5.83 -8.65
N GLU A 41 -3.86 5.21 -7.48
CA GLU A 41 -4.19 3.82 -7.24
C GLU A 41 -5.64 3.68 -6.77
N LEU A 42 -6.45 2.97 -7.55
CA LEU A 42 -7.90 2.93 -7.37
C LEU A 42 -8.34 1.91 -6.32
N GLY A 43 -7.78 0.72 -6.35
CA GLY A 43 -8.22 -0.42 -5.54
C GLY A 43 -7.58 -1.71 -6.02
N TYR A 44 -8.20 -2.85 -5.69
CA TYR A 44 -7.72 -4.17 -6.09
C TYR A 44 -8.45 -4.68 -7.33
N TRP A 45 -7.74 -5.40 -8.20
CA TRP A 45 -8.30 -5.98 -9.41
C TRP A 45 -8.91 -7.35 -9.14
N LYS A 46 -10.23 -7.48 -9.37
CA LYS A 46 -11.00 -8.75 -9.26
C LYS A 46 -10.64 -9.59 -8.03
N GLN A 47 -10.31 -8.94 -6.93
CA GLN A 47 -9.97 -9.63 -5.70
C GLN A 47 -11.20 -10.18 -5.04
N SER A 48 -11.10 -11.38 -4.47
CA SER A 48 -12.21 -12.04 -3.75
C SER A 48 -11.94 -12.08 -2.25
N GLY A 49 -12.96 -12.18 -1.45
CA GLY A 49 -12.93 -12.66 -0.08
C GLY A 49 -13.28 -11.64 0.98
N LYS A 50 -12.45 -10.64 1.28
CA LYS A 50 -12.58 -9.88 2.54
C LYS A 50 -13.63 -8.77 2.52
N PHE A 51 -13.84 -8.12 1.39
CA PHE A 51 -14.74 -6.98 1.24
C PHE A 51 -15.60 -7.14 -0.01
N ASP A 52 -16.81 -6.56 0.02
CA ASP A 52 -17.76 -6.61 -1.09
C ASP A 52 -17.79 -5.31 -1.92
N GLY A 53 -16.99 -4.31 -1.54
CA GLY A 53 -16.97 -3.01 -2.21
C GLY A 53 -16.40 -3.09 -3.63
N PRO A 54 -16.95 -2.29 -4.58
CA PRO A 54 -16.57 -2.37 -5.99
C PRO A 54 -15.12 -1.95 -6.28
N PHE A 55 -14.45 -1.27 -5.34
CA PHE A 55 -13.04 -0.93 -5.45
C PHE A 55 -12.11 -2.01 -4.85
N TYR A 56 -12.67 -3.01 -4.14
CA TYR A 56 -11.92 -4.21 -3.74
C TYR A 56 -11.93 -5.26 -4.84
N SER A 57 -13.00 -5.32 -5.63
CA SER A 57 -13.11 -6.18 -6.79
C SER A 57 -13.37 -5.34 -8.04
N LEU A 58 -12.36 -4.52 -8.41
CA LEU A 58 -12.46 -3.68 -9.62
C LEU A 58 -12.68 -4.54 -10.87
N GLU A 59 -13.60 -4.09 -11.69
CA GLU A 59 -13.94 -4.72 -12.97
C GLU A 59 -13.76 -3.71 -14.13
N GLU A 60 -13.75 -4.22 -15.35
CA GLU A 60 -13.56 -3.46 -16.59
C GLU A 60 -14.50 -2.27 -16.72
N ASN A 61 -15.79 -2.46 -16.37
CA ASN A 61 -16.81 -1.41 -16.49
C ASN A 61 -16.51 -0.21 -15.56
N LEU A 62 -16.14 -0.49 -14.30
CA LEU A 62 -15.79 0.57 -13.33
C LEU A 62 -14.49 1.25 -13.73
N LEU A 63 -13.46 0.47 -14.09
CA LEU A 63 -12.19 1.02 -14.57
C LEU A 63 -12.38 1.92 -15.80
N SER A 64 -13.18 1.49 -16.77
CA SER A 64 -13.50 2.26 -17.97
C SER A 64 -14.21 3.57 -17.66
N LYS A 65 -15.14 3.56 -16.68
CA LYS A 65 -15.83 4.76 -16.20
C LYS A 65 -14.87 5.75 -15.55
N ILE A 66 -13.99 5.26 -14.67
CA ILE A 66 -13.02 6.11 -13.95
C ILE A 66 -11.94 6.67 -14.90
N CYS A 67 -11.53 5.91 -15.91
CA CYS A 67 -10.61 6.39 -16.94
C CYS A 67 -11.07 7.68 -17.64
N LYS A 68 -12.37 7.94 -17.67
CA LYS A 68 -12.95 9.15 -18.26
C LYS A 68 -12.97 10.35 -17.30
N MET A 69 -12.78 10.12 -16.00
CA MET A 69 -12.91 11.15 -14.95
C MET A 69 -11.59 11.86 -14.63
N THR A 70 -10.44 11.35 -15.05
CA THR A 70 -9.13 11.92 -14.70
C THR A 70 -8.24 12.12 -15.92
N LYS A 71 -7.28 13.04 -15.79
CA LYS A 71 -6.16 13.23 -16.74
C LYS A 71 -4.92 12.42 -16.34
N LYS A 72 -4.84 11.98 -15.08
CA LYS A 72 -3.74 11.19 -14.52
C LYS A 72 -3.74 9.77 -15.03
N LYS A 73 -2.58 9.14 -14.95
CA LYS A 73 -2.48 7.68 -15.11
C LYS A 73 -3.04 6.99 -13.88
N LEU A 74 -3.66 5.85 -14.10
CA LEU A 74 -4.24 5.03 -13.04
C LEU A 74 -3.33 3.85 -12.71
N SER A 75 -3.41 3.43 -11.47
CA SER A 75 -2.83 2.20 -10.95
C SER A 75 -3.90 1.31 -10.34
N ILE A 76 -3.65 0.02 -10.34
CA ILE A 76 -4.42 -0.98 -9.60
C ILE A 76 -3.47 -1.86 -8.80
N MET A 77 -3.95 -2.36 -7.66
CA MET A 77 -3.24 -3.34 -6.83
C MET A 77 -3.74 -4.75 -7.11
N VAL A 78 -2.85 -5.70 -6.99
CA VAL A 78 -3.11 -7.14 -7.03
C VAL A 78 -2.42 -7.75 -5.81
N ASP A 79 -3.16 -8.44 -4.95
CA ASP A 79 -2.57 -9.28 -3.92
C ASP A 79 -2.37 -10.68 -4.53
N TYR A 80 -1.12 -11.08 -4.73
CA TYR A 80 -0.77 -12.33 -5.40
C TYR A 80 -1.44 -13.56 -4.77
N HIS A 81 -1.55 -13.56 -3.44
CA HIS A 81 -2.16 -14.67 -2.71
C HIS A 81 -3.66 -14.87 -2.98
N TYR A 82 -4.38 -13.80 -3.40
CA TYR A 82 -5.84 -13.80 -3.57
C TYR A 82 -6.30 -13.47 -4.98
N CYS A 83 -5.38 -13.34 -5.94
CA CYS A 83 -5.72 -13.05 -7.33
C CYS A 83 -5.78 -14.29 -8.22
N SER A 84 -6.30 -14.15 -9.43
CA SER A 84 -6.06 -15.13 -10.49
C SER A 84 -4.58 -15.16 -10.87
N HIS A 85 -4.04 -16.34 -11.11
CA HIS A 85 -2.69 -16.50 -11.66
C HIS A 85 -2.68 -16.61 -13.18
N ASN A 86 -3.84 -16.53 -13.84
CA ASN A 86 -3.92 -16.42 -15.29
C ASN A 86 -3.80 -14.95 -15.71
N VAL A 87 -2.75 -14.61 -16.44
CA VAL A 87 -2.47 -13.22 -16.86
C VAL A 87 -3.54 -12.63 -17.79
N GLU A 88 -4.32 -13.47 -18.47
CA GLU A 88 -5.41 -13.02 -19.36
C GLU A 88 -6.61 -12.45 -18.59
N ASP A 89 -6.72 -12.72 -17.29
CA ASP A 89 -7.76 -12.17 -16.42
C ASP A 89 -7.48 -10.72 -16.00
N PHE A 90 -6.32 -10.18 -16.39
CA PHE A 90 -5.89 -8.83 -16.03
C PHE A 90 -6.14 -7.82 -17.15
N PRO A 91 -6.32 -6.52 -16.79
CA PRO A 91 -6.50 -5.48 -17.78
C PRO A 91 -5.17 -5.18 -18.50
N SER A 92 -5.29 -4.86 -19.79
CA SER A 92 -4.15 -4.40 -20.58
C SER A 92 -4.26 -2.91 -20.88
N ASN A 93 -3.13 -2.21 -20.98
CA ASN A 93 -3.08 -0.81 -21.43
C ASN A 93 -3.61 -0.65 -22.87
N LEU A 94 -3.64 -1.71 -23.67
CA LEU A 94 -4.24 -1.69 -24.99
C LEU A 94 -5.74 -1.38 -24.94
N ASN A 95 -6.44 -1.92 -23.92
CA ASN A 95 -7.87 -1.71 -23.71
C ASN A 95 -8.15 -0.49 -22.82
N PHE A 96 -7.26 -0.19 -21.87
CA PHE A 96 -7.40 0.90 -20.90
C PHE A 96 -6.20 1.84 -20.95
N LYS A 97 -6.20 2.80 -21.87
CA LYS A 97 -5.06 3.72 -22.15
C LYS A 97 -4.60 4.54 -20.93
N LYS A 98 -5.46 4.71 -19.92
CA LYS A 98 -5.11 5.39 -18.67
C LYS A 98 -4.46 4.46 -17.65
N LEU A 99 -4.61 3.14 -17.77
CA LEU A 99 -3.93 2.19 -16.90
C LEU A 99 -2.43 2.24 -17.18
N GLY A 100 -1.69 2.85 -16.28
CA GLY A 100 -0.26 3.06 -16.41
C GLY A 100 0.59 2.13 -15.56
N LEU A 101 -0.02 1.51 -14.52
CA LEU A 101 0.71 0.69 -13.56
C LEU A 101 -0.19 -0.40 -12.96
N ILE A 102 0.34 -1.61 -12.87
CA ILE A 102 -0.22 -2.70 -12.05
C ILE A 102 0.82 -3.01 -10.97
N ARG A 103 0.40 -3.03 -9.71
CA ARG A 103 1.26 -3.31 -8.56
C ARG A 103 0.89 -4.67 -7.98
N VAL A 104 1.87 -5.56 -7.85
CA VAL A 104 1.67 -6.91 -7.32
C VAL A 104 2.27 -6.98 -5.92
N CYS A 105 1.40 -7.18 -4.93
CA CYS A 105 1.77 -7.35 -3.54
C CYS A 105 2.20 -8.79 -3.30
N LEU A 106 3.41 -8.97 -2.76
CA LEU A 106 4.02 -10.27 -2.49
C LEU A 106 4.38 -10.40 -1.01
N ARG A 107 3.96 -11.51 -0.41
CA ARG A 107 4.48 -11.94 0.88
C ARG A 107 5.86 -12.57 0.69
N LYS A 108 6.57 -12.77 1.78
CA LYS A 108 7.91 -13.35 1.77
C LYS A 108 7.93 -14.75 1.13
N GLU A 109 6.92 -15.56 1.41
CA GLU A 109 6.73 -16.89 0.84
C GLU A 109 6.37 -16.92 -0.64
N ASP A 110 5.84 -15.81 -1.17
CA ASP A 110 5.35 -15.70 -2.56
C ASP A 110 6.42 -15.15 -3.54
N ILE A 111 7.62 -14.80 -3.07
CA ILE A 111 8.60 -14.01 -3.86
C ILE A 111 8.94 -14.67 -5.19
N GLU A 112 9.31 -15.96 -5.19
CA GLU A 112 9.74 -16.63 -6.42
C GLU A 112 8.61 -16.76 -7.45
N GLU A 113 7.46 -17.24 -7.00
CA GLU A 113 6.32 -17.47 -7.90
C GLU A 113 5.68 -16.16 -8.34
N GLY A 114 5.61 -15.19 -7.43
CA GLY A 114 5.12 -13.85 -7.73
C GLY A 114 6.01 -13.10 -8.72
N CYS A 115 7.33 -13.24 -8.64
CA CYS A 115 8.25 -12.66 -9.63
C CYS A 115 8.08 -13.31 -11.01
N ARG A 116 7.89 -14.64 -11.05
CA ARG A 116 7.56 -15.34 -12.31
C ARG A 116 6.25 -14.87 -12.90
N PHE A 117 5.22 -14.72 -12.07
CA PHE A 117 3.92 -14.19 -12.48
C PHE A 117 4.05 -12.76 -13.06
N VAL A 118 4.78 -11.87 -12.37
CA VAL A 118 5.01 -10.49 -12.84
C VAL A 118 5.72 -10.47 -14.19
N LYS A 119 6.69 -11.37 -14.43
CA LYS A 119 7.38 -11.52 -15.72
C LYS A 119 6.40 -11.82 -16.87
N GLU A 120 5.45 -12.74 -16.64
CA GLU A 120 4.43 -13.07 -17.65
C GLU A 120 3.39 -11.94 -17.79
N LEU A 121 2.93 -11.38 -16.67
CA LEU A 121 2.00 -10.26 -16.68
C LEU A 121 2.58 -9.04 -17.43
N LYS A 122 3.90 -8.79 -17.33
CA LYS A 122 4.59 -7.72 -18.07
C LYS A 122 4.43 -7.86 -19.57
N LYS A 123 4.49 -9.08 -20.08
CA LYS A 123 4.32 -9.35 -21.52
C LYS A 123 2.90 -9.08 -21.99
N TYR A 124 1.90 -9.33 -21.12
CA TYR A 124 0.48 -9.20 -21.42
C TYR A 124 -0.06 -7.78 -21.22
N ALA A 125 0.16 -7.19 -20.05
CA ALA A 125 -0.52 -5.95 -19.62
C ALA A 125 -0.08 -4.70 -20.40
N LYS A 126 1.13 -4.68 -20.98
CA LYS A 126 1.67 -3.56 -21.77
C LYS A 126 1.68 -2.22 -21.02
N CYS A 127 1.76 -2.26 -19.69
CA CYS A 127 1.93 -1.10 -18.81
C CYS A 127 3.14 -1.31 -17.89
N LYS A 128 3.40 -0.35 -17.00
CA LYS A 128 4.41 -0.52 -15.96
C LYS A 128 3.94 -1.54 -14.94
N LEU A 129 4.89 -2.30 -14.36
CA LEU A 129 4.64 -3.25 -13.27
C LEU A 129 5.49 -2.89 -12.06
N SER A 130 4.97 -3.18 -10.87
CA SER A 130 5.66 -3.02 -9.61
C SER A 130 5.57 -4.30 -8.77
N LEU A 131 6.70 -4.72 -8.24
CA LEU A 131 6.80 -5.69 -7.16
C LEU A 131 6.68 -4.95 -5.82
N ASN A 132 5.73 -5.32 -4.99
CA ASN A 132 5.49 -4.69 -3.69
C ASN A 132 5.68 -5.73 -2.58
N PHE A 133 6.84 -5.68 -1.91
CA PHE A 133 7.19 -6.60 -0.84
C PHE A 133 6.51 -6.19 0.47
N PHE A 134 5.65 -7.06 0.94
CA PHE A 134 4.82 -6.89 2.12
C PHE A 134 5.65 -7.03 3.41
N ASN A 135 5.34 -6.21 4.42
CA ASN A 135 5.90 -6.28 5.77
C ASN A 135 7.43 -6.32 5.83
N ILE A 136 8.07 -5.35 5.19
CA ILE A 136 9.52 -5.26 5.07
C ILE A 136 10.26 -5.20 6.42
N THR A 137 9.56 -4.83 7.50
CA THR A 137 10.11 -4.79 8.86
C THR A 137 10.55 -6.16 9.36
N ASN A 138 9.96 -7.24 8.81
CA ASN A 138 10.27 -8.63 9.14
C ASN A 138 11.33 -9.27 8.23
N TYR A 139 11.94 -8.47 7.31
CA TYR A 139 13.00 -8.95 6.43
C TYR A 139 14.38 -8.73 7.09
N GLY A 140 15.17 -9.79 7.15
CA GLY A 140 16.60 -9.73 7.39
C GLY A 140 17.39 -9.34 6.14
N GLU A 141 18.72 -9.23 6.24
CA GLU A 141 19.56 -8.92 5.07
C GLU A 141 19.49 -10.03 4.02
N ASP A 142 19.51 -11.31 4.42
CA ASP A 142 19.40 -12.44 3.49
C ASP A 142 18.09 -12.42 2.71
N ASP A 143 16.99 -12.04 3.37
CA ASP A 143 15.67 -11.92 2.73
C ASP A 143 15.64 -10.79 1.69
N LEU A 144 16.25 -9.65 2.01
CA LEU A 144 16.35 -8.52 1.09
C LEU A 144 17.23 -8.86 -0.12
N GLU A 145 18.34 -9.55 0.11
CA GLU A 145 19.23 -10.02 -0.95
C GLU A 145 18.50 -11.01 -1.86
N PHE A 146 17.81 -11.99 -1.28
CA PHE A 146 17.01 -12.96 -2.01
C PHE A 146 15.92 -12.26 -2.85
N ALA A 147 15.18 -11.31 -2.26
CA ALA A 147 14.15 -10.55 -2.95
C ALA A 147 14.73 -9.75 -4.14
N CYS A 148 15.86 -9.08 -3.97
CA CYS A 148 16.50 -8.33 -5.05
C CYS A 148 16.99 -9.24 -6.19
N LYS A 149 17.64 -10.37 -5.86
CA LYS A 149 18.11 -11.35 -6.86
C LYS A 149 16.96 -11.95 -7.66
N THR A 150 15.90 -12.35 -6.97
CA THR A 150 14.72 -12.96 -7.61
C THR A 150 13.95 -11.95 -8.46
N ALA A 151 13.88 -10.68 -8.02
CA ALA A 151 13.22 -9.60 -8.73
C ALA A 151 13.88 -9.25 -10.07
N GLU A 152 15.19 -9.48 -10.24
CA GLU A 152 15.93 -9.16 -11.48
C GLU A 152 15.26 -9.79 -12.70
N ASP A 153 14.85 -11.05 -12.60
CA ASP A 153 14.21 -11.78 -13.70
C ASP A 153 12.77 -11.35 -14.00
N ALA A 154 12.11 -10.66 -13.08
CA ALA A 154 10.72 -10.23 -13.24
C ALA A 154 10.55 -9.10 -14.27
N ASN A 155 11.63 -8.35 -14.58
CA ASN A 155 11.62 -7.21 -15.50
C ASN A 155 10.52 -6.19 -15.16
N ALA A 156 10.29 -5.96 -13.86
CA ALA A 156 9.36 -4.94 -13.37
C ALA A 156 9.98 -3.53 -13.48
N ASP A 157 9.14 -2.50 -13.40
CA ASP A 157 9.61 -1.11 -13.47
C ASP A 157 9.90 -0.54 -12.08
N PHE A 158 9.25 -1.09 -11.05
CA PHE A 158 9.40 -0.66 -9.65
C PHE A 158 9.58 -1.85 -8.73
N MET A 159 10.33 -1.62 -7.65
CA MET A 159 10.43 -2.51 -6.51
C MET A 159 10.14 -1.70 -5.24
N TYR A 160 9.02 -2.00 -4.60
CA TYR A 160 8.52 -1.30 -3.41
C TYR A 160 8.75 -2.10 -2.14
N PHE A 161 9.17 -1.41 -1.10
CA PHE A 161 9.24 -1.91 0.26
C PHE A 161 8.08 -1.31 1.06
N ALA A 162 7.20 -2.19 1.59
CA ALA A 162 6.04 -1.78 2.35
C ALA A 162 6.26 -1.98 3.85
N ASP A 163 6.22 -0.89 4.61
CA ASP A 163 6.09 -0.90 6.07
C ASP A 163 4.62 -1.16 6.45
N THR A 164 4.16 -2.38 6.17
CA THR A 164 2.74 -2.75 6.19
C THR A 164 2.06 -2.53 7.53
N HIS A 165 2.80 -2.63 8.63
CA HIS A 165 2.27 -2.48 9.98
C HIS A 165 2.74 -1.19 10.67
N GLY A 166 3.43 -0.29 9.95
CA GLY A 166 3.86 1.01 10.44
C GLY A 166 4.85 0.95 11.61
N GLY A 167 5.56 -0.17 11.73
CA GLY A 167 6.53 -0.44 12.80
C GLY A 167 7.98 -0.15 12.42
N LEU A 168 8.26 0.37 11.23
CA LEU A 168 9.61 0.58 10.76
C LEU A 168 10.37 1.58 11.63
N ASP A 169 11.38 1.06 12.33
CA ASP A 169 12.42 1.86 12.97
C ASP A 169 13.66 1.81 12.11
N LEU A 170 14.09 2.99 11.65
CA LEU A 170 15.21 3.04 10.71
C LEU A 170 16.52 2.63 11.37
N GLY A 171 16.85 3.14 12.57
CA GLY A 171 18.08 2.79 13.26
C GLY A 171 19.24 2.41 12.31
N GLU A 172 19.78 1.21 12.46
CA GLU A 172 20.82 0.64 11.59
C GLU A 172 20.30 0.26 10.20
N LYS A 173 18.98 0.11 10.03
CA LYS A 173 18.37 -0.29 8.75
C LYS A 173 18.53 0.77 7.65
N LEU A 174 18.79 2.03 8.00
CA LEU A 174 18.95 3.09 6.99
C LEU A 174 20.11 2.81 6.03
N GLU A 175 21.24 2.36 6.56
CA GLU A 175 22.40 2.01 5.73
C GLU A 175 22.12 0.76 4.88
N ILE A 176 21.47 -0.23 5.46
CA ILE A 176 21.02 -1.46 4.77
C ILE A 176 20.14 -1.07 3.58
N PHE A 177 19.10 -0.29 3.78
CA PHE A 177 18.22 0.16 2.71
C PHE A 177 18.96 0.98 1.65
N GLY A 178 19.94 1.80 2.04
CA GLY A 178 20.80 2.54 1.10
C GLY A 178 21.60 1.62 0.17
N ARG A 179 22.04 0.45 0.66
CA ARG A 179 22.70 -0.57 -0.19
C ARG A 179 21.70 -1.19 -1.18
N TYR A 180 20.50 -1.56 -0.72
CA TYR A 180 19.50 -2.19 -1.58
C TYR A 180 18.91 -1.24 -2.62
N THR A 181 18.78 0.07 -2.35
CA THR A 181 18.37 1.02 -3.39
C THR A 181 19.36 1.06 -4.57
N LYS A 182 20.66 0.91 -4.29
CA LYS A 182 21.68 0.83 -5.34
C LYS A 182 21.52 -0.45 -6.18
N LEU A 183 21.33 -1.60 -5.53
CA LEU A 183 21.09 -2.88 -6.22
C LEU A 183 19.82 -2.84 -7.08
N ILE A 184 18.71 -2.32 -6.54
CA ILE A 184 17.45 -2.17 -7.28
C ILE A 184 17.63 -1.30 -8.53
N LYS A 185 18.42 -0.21 -8.42
CA LYS A 185 18.74 0.64 -9.58
C LYS A 185 19.64 -0.06 -10.59
N GLN A 186 20.58 -0.88 -10.14
CA GLN A 186 21.48 -1.65 -11.02
C GLN A 186 20.72 -2.67 -11.87
N ILE A 187 19.68 -3.30 -11.32
CA ILE A 187 18.79 -4.21 -12.07
C ILE A 187 17.70 -3.46 -12.88
N GLY A 188 17.80 -2.13 -13.00
CA GLY A 188 16.94 -1.31 -13.86
C GLY A 188 15.59 -0.93 -13.27
N MET A 189 15.33 -1.18 -11.99
CA MET A 189 14.08 -0.85 -11.32
C MET A 189 14.17 0.45 -10.53
N ILE A 190 13.02 1.07 -10.26
CA ILE A 190 12.89 2.25 -9.41
C ILE A 190 12.56 1.79 -7.97
N PRO A 191 13.42 2.07 -6.97
CA PRO A 191 13.13 1.73 -5.58
C PRO A 191 12.02 2.63 -5.05
N GLY A 192 11.01 2.02 -4.42
CA GLY A 192 9.82 2.69 -3.92
C GLY A 192 9.50 2.34 -2.46
N LEU A 193 8.69 3.18 -1.83
CA LEU A 193 8.26 3.07 -0.43
C LEU A 193 6.75 3.15 -0.30
N HIS A 194 6.20 2.27 0.54
CA HIS A 194 4.86 2.41 1.09
C HIS A 194 4.97 2.43 2.62
N LEU A 195 4.64 3.57 3.23
CA LEU A 195 4.88 3.81 4.65
C LEU A 195 3.57 4.04 5.39
N HIS A 196 3.26 3.16 6.35
CA HIS A 196 2.21 3.41 7.32
C HIS A 196 2.70 4.29 8.47
N ASP A 197 1.77 5.03 9.09
CA ASP A 197 2.05 6.01 10.15
C ASP A 197 1.60 5.56 11.55
N HIS A 198 1.49 4.25 11.76
CA HIS A 198 0.99 3.70 13.03
C HIS A 198 1.85 4.07 14.24
N SER A 199 3.14 4.28 14.02
CA SER A 199 4.10 4.76 15.04
C SER A 199 4.37 6.27 14.99
N GLY A 200 3.69 7.03 14.10
CA GLY A 200 3.92 8.45 13.89
C GLY A 200 5.26 8.78 13.21
N LYS A 201 5.90 7.78 12.58
CA LYS A 201 7.25 7.93 11.99
C LYS A 201 7.26 8.03 10.46
N ALA A 202 6.11 7.92 9.77
CA ALA A 202 6.06 7.82 8.31
C ALA A 202 6.77 9.00 7.62
N TYR A 203 6.52 10.24 8.05
CA TYR A 203 7.19 11.41 7.45
C TYR A 203 8.70 11.45 7.74
N PHE A 204 9.11 11.08 8.95
CA PHE A 204 10.54 10.97 9.30
C PHE A 204 11.23 9.90 8.46
N ASN A 205 10.62 8.71 8.37
CA ASN A 205 11.13 7.60 7.57
C ASN A 205 11.22 7.99 6.08
N TYR A 206 10.17 8.62 5.52
CA TYR A 206 10.19 9.14 4.16
C TYR A 206 11.38 10.05 3.89
N ARG A 207 11.64 11.04 4.77
CA ARG A 207 12.73 12.00 4.60
C ARG A 207 14.09 11.31 4.55
N ASN A 208 14.33 10.38 5.46
CA ASN A 208 15.61 9.68 5.58
C ASN A 208 15.80 8.67 4.43
N LEU A 209 14.79 7.88 4.11
CA LEU A 209 14.86 6.87 3.05
C LEU A 209 14.95 7.51 1.66
N ARG A 210 14.34 8.67 1.44
CA ARG A 210 14.59 9.47 0.24
C ARG A 210 16.07 9.81 0.09
N SER A 211 16.72 10.21 1.16
CA SER A 211 18.17 10.52 1.16
C SER A 211 19.02 9.26 0.95
N ALA A 212 18.53 8.08 1.33
CA ALA A 212 19.16 6.78 1.09
C ALA A 212 18.98 6.26 -0.35
N GLY A 213 18.24 6.99 -1.20
CA GLY A 213 18.18 6.71 -2.64
C GLY A 213 16.85 6.15 -3.15
N PHE A 214 15.79 6.12 -2.35
CA PHE A 214 14.45 5.82 -2.85
C PHE A 214 13.92 6.92 -3.75
N ASP A 215 13.36 6.56 -4.89
CA ASP A 215 12.94 7.49 -5.95
C ASP A 215 11.42 7.49 -6.20
N SER A 216 10.68 6.63 -5.52
CA SER A 216 9.22 6.61 -5.55
C SER A 216 8.64 6.44 -4.15
N THR A 217 7.46 7.00 -3.87
CA THR A 217 6.76 6.77 -2.60
C THR A 217 5.25 6.94 -2.75
N ASP A 218 4.51 6.25 -1.88
CA ASP A 218 3.07 6.38 -1.78
C ASP A 218 2.70 7.50 -0.80
N VAL A 219 1.61 8.19 -1.11
CA VAL A 219 1.01 9.21 -0.24
C VAL A 219 -0.51 9.07 -0.25
N SER A 220 -1.17 9.52 0.81
CA SER A 220 -2.62 9.61 0.85
C SER A 220 -3.12 10.90 1.51
N LEU A 221 -4.27 11.40 1.07
CA LEU A 221 -4.90 12.58 1.65
C LEU A 221 -5.34 12.28 3.09
N GLY A 222 -5.01 13.16 4.03
CA GLY A 222 -5.28 12.99 5.46
C GLY A 222 -4.55 11.78 6.07
N GLY A 223 -3.65 11.14 5.34
CA GLY A 223 -3.03 9.89 5.74
C GLY A 223 -4.00 8.70 5.69
N LEU A 224 -5.14 8.82 4.99
CA LEU A 224 -6.14 7.77 4.96
C LEU A 224 -5.56 6.44 4.46
N GLY A 225 -5.72 5.39 5.26
CA GLY A 225 -5.17 4.07 4.95
C GLY A 225 -5.52 3.04 6.03
N LYS A 226 -5.02 1.84 5.86
CA LYS A 226 -5.19 0.75 6.81
C LYS A 226 -4.63 1.13 8.19
N GLY A 227 -5.27 0.68 9.28
CA GLY A 227 -4.84 0.94 10.66
C GLY A 227 -4.87 2.42 11.02
N LEU A 228 -3.76 2.98 11.47
CA LEU A 228 -3.60 4.39 11.80
C LEU A 228 -3.16 5.26 10.61
N GLY A 229 -3.19 4.67 9.40
CA GLY A 229 -3.00 5.40 8.15
C GLY A 229 -1.58 5.40 7.61
N ASN A 230 -1.37 6.27 6.63
CA ASN A 230 -0.20 6.33 5.75
C ASN A 230 0.55 7.67 5.86
N LEU A 231 1.65 7.76 5.13
CA LEU A 231 2.32 9.03 4.86
C LEU A 231 1.35 10.04 4.24
N ARG A 232 1.15 11.17 4.91
CA ARG A 232 0.18 12.19 4.51
C ARG A 232 0.66 12.98 3.30
N LEU A 233 -0.20 13.11 2.31
CA LEU A 233 0.01 13.93 1.12
C LEU A 233 0.32 15.38 1.49
N GLU A 234 -0.44 15.97 2.40
CA GLU A 234 -0.33 17.35 2.84
C GLU A 234 0.94 17.65 3.65
N HIS A 235 1.66 16.61 4.15
CA HIS A 235 2.97 16.78 4.75
C HIS A 235 4.11 16.78 3.74
N VAL A 236 3.86 16.22 2.55
CA VAL A 236 4.89 15.98 1.53
C VAL A 236 4.89 17.07 0.46
N PHE A 237 3.71 17.59 0.10
CA PHE A 237 3.57 18.56 -0.98
C PHE A 237 3.35 19.99 -0.47
N ASP A 238 3.83 20.95 -1.26
CA ASP A 238 3.43 22.35 -1.11
C ASP A 238 1.98 22.51 -1.59
N LEU A 239 1.11 22.95 -0.72
CA LEU A 239 -0.32 23.09 -1.00
C LEU A 239 -0.72 24.48 -1.52
N ARG A 240 0.19 25.45 -1.61
CA ARG A 240 -0.12 26.80 -2.08
C ARG A 240 -0.78 26.79 -3.47
N GLY A 241 -2.00 27.31 -3.54
CA GLY A 241 -2.85 27.28 -4.74
C GLY A 241 -3.51 25.93 -5.02
N ARG A 242 -3.41 24.97 -4.09
CA ARG A 242 -4.00 23.62 -4.18
C ARG A 242 -4.73 23.21 -2.88
N GLU A 243 -5.03 24.18 -2.02
CA GLU A 243 -5.62 23.98 -0.69
C GLU A 243 -6.98 23.29 -0.76
N SER A 244 -7.71 23.45 -1.87
CA SER A 244 -9.02 22.82 -2.09
C SER A 244 -9.00 21.29 -1.97
N ILE A 245 -7.83 20.63 -2.06
CA ILE A 245 -7.73 19.18 -1.77
C ILE A 245 -8.12 18.89 -0.31
N LEU A 246 -7.84 19.81 0.62
CA LEU A 246 -8.16 19.66 2.04
C LEU A 246 -9.66 19.78 2.33
N ASP A 247 -10.44 20.37 1.41
CA ASP A 247 -11.90 20.50 1.58
C ASP A 247 -12.55 19.13 1.76
N HIS A 248 -11.99 18.08 1.12
CA HIS A 248 -12.47 16.71 1.29
C HIS A 248 -12.38 16.20 2.74
N LEU A 249 -11.38 16.63 3.52
CA LEU A 249 -11.26 16.25 4.93
C LEU A 249 -12.40 16.81 5.80
N ILE A 250 -13.08 17.84 5.33
CA ILE A 250 -14.22 18.50 6.02
C ILE A 250 -15.54 18.05 5.42
N THR A 251 -15.68 18.15 4.08
CA THR A 251 -16.94 17.87 3.38
C THR A 251 -17.26 16.38 3.34
N ASP A 252 -16.24 15.54 3.24
CA ASP A 252 -16.35 14.09 3.15
C ASP A 252 -15.78 13.39 4.41
N LYS A 253 -15.81 14.07 5.57
CA LYS A 253 -15.16 13.66 6.83
C LYS A 253 -15.46 12.21 7.25
N ASP A 254 -16.65 11.71 6.92
CA ASP A 254 -17.04 10.34 7.30
C ASP A 254 -16.28 9.28 6.51
N LEU A 255 -15.74 9.62 5.34
CA LEU A 255 -14.85 8.76 4.55
C LEU A 255 -13.39 8.81 5.04
N PHE A 256 -13.03 9.77 5.90
CA PHE A 256 -11.67 9.97 6.40
C PHE A 256 -11.49 9.54 7.87
N LYS A 257 -12.43 8.77 8.41
CA LYS A 257 -12.31 8.19 9.75
C LYS A 257 -11.35 7.00 9.72
N MET A 258 -10.44 6.97 10.66
CA MET A 258 -9.52 5.85 10.89
C MET A 258 -9.71 5.35 12.31
N PRO A 259 -10.50 4.27 12.52
CA PRO A 259 -10.55 3.57 13.80
C PRO A 259 -9.18 2.91 14.06
N ALA A 260 -8.95 2.38 15.14
CA ALA A 260 -7.79 1.64 15.62
C ALA A 260 -7.06 2.32 16.80
N GLY A 261 -7.38 3.55 17.14
CA GLY A 261 -7.03 4.22 18.39
C GLY A 261 -5.69 3.80 19.00
N PRO A 262 -5.60 3.63 20.34
CA PRO A 262 -4.35 3.25 21.02
C PRO A 262 -3.89 1.82 20.69
N TYR A 263 -4.77 0.93 20.26
CA TYR A 263 -4.45 -0.46 19.95
C TYR A 263 -3.55 -0.59 18.71
N GLY A 264 -3.74 0.29 17.72
CA GLY A 264 -2.92 0.33 16.50
C GLY A 264 -1.44 0.65 16.79
N VAL A 265 -1.16 1.45 17.80
CA VAL A 265 0.22 1.73 18.24
C VAL A 265 0.89 0.47 18.80
N LEU A 266 0.13 -0.36 19.52
CA LEU A 266 0.65 -1.62 20.11
C LEU A 266 0.94 -2.66 19.00
N THR A 267 0.05 -2.82 18.04
CA THR A 267 0.30 -3.74 16.92
C THR A 267 1.48 -3.27 16.06
N ALA A 268 1.62 -1.94 15.85
CA ALA A 268 2.75 -1.37 15.12
C ALA A 268 4.10 -1.65 15.80
N ARG A 269 4.17 -1.47 17.13
CA ARG A 269 5.37 -1.76 17.92
C ARG A 269 5.94 -3.14 17.66
N ASP A 270 5.07 -4.14 17.54
CA ASP A 270 5.44 -5.54 17.42
C ASP A 270 5.38 -6.04 15.96
N SER A 271 5.13 -5.11 15.00
CA SER A 271 4.97 -5.41 13.55
C SER A 271 3.92 -6.51 13.30
N ILE A 272 2.74 -6.34 13.91
CA ILE A 272 1.61 -7.27 13.86
C ILE A 272 0.45 -6.60 13.11
N THR A 273 -0.34 -7.39 12.39
CA THR A 273 -1.50 -6.88 11.63
C THR A 273 -2.47 -6.10 12.51
N ASP A 274 -2.94 -4.96 12.01
CA ASP A 274 -3.92 -4.09 12.65
C ASP A 274 -5.31 -4.74 12.89
N HIS A 275 -5.58 -5.90 12.28
CA HIS A 275 -6.80 -6.66 12.55
C HIS A 275 -6.94 -7.02 14.02
N TYR A 276 -5.84 -7.28 14.73
CA TYR A 276 -5.87 -7.48 16.18
C TYR A 276 -6.27 -6.20 16.91
N ALA A 277 -5.83 -5.02 16.44
CA ALA A 277 -6.21 -3.74 17.03
C ALA A 277 -7.70 -3.45 16.86
N VAL A 278 -8.26 -3.68 15.67
CA VAL A 278 -9.69 -3.50 15.39
C VAL A 278 -10.54 -4.45 16.28
N GLU A 279 -10.13 -5.71 16.38
CA GLU A 279 -10.87 -6.67 17.23
C GLU A 279 -10.74 -6.36 18.73
N ALA A 280 -9.57 -5.88 19.18
CA ALA A 280 -9.39 -5.44 20.57
C ALA A 280 -10.31 -4.26 20.92
N GLU A 281 -10.52 -3.33 19.99
CA GLU A 281 -11.46 -2.23 20.13
C GLU A 281 -12.90 -2.74 20.23
N HIS A 282 -13.31 -3.67 19.37
CA HIS A 282 -14.64 -4.31 19.42
C HIS A 282 -14.86 -5.04 20.73
N LEU A 283 -13.87 -5.77 21.20
CA LEU A 283 -13.91 -6.50 22.48
C LEU A 283 -13.75 -5.58 23.68
N LYS A 284 -13.48 -4.29 23.49
CA LYS A 284 -13.23 -3.30 24.55
C LYS A 284 -12.15 -3.75 25.56
N LEU A 285 -11.10 -4.38 25.06
CA LEU A 285 -10.00 -4.83 25.89
C LEU A 285 -9.29 -3.64 26.52
N VAL A 286 -8.80 -3.80 27.74
CA VAL A 286 -7.88 -2.81 28.31
C VAL A 286 -6.55 -2.88 27.55
N PRO A 287 -5.95 -1.74 27.11
CA PRO A 287 -4.73 -1.75 26.30
C PRO A 287 -3.57 -2.56 26.89
N SER A 288 -3.39 -2.57 28.23
CA SER A 288 -2.37 -3.39 28.87
C SER A 288 -2.62 -4.89 28.75
N GLN A 289 -3.88 -5.33 28.84
CA GLN A 289 -4.25 -6.73 28.62
C GLN A 289 -4.09 -7.12 27.15
N PHE A 290 -4.43 -6.22 26.25
CA PHE A 290 -4.20 -6.42 24.82
C PHE A 290 -2.71 -6.56 24.50
N ALA A 291 -1.87 -5.67 25.06
CA ALA A 291 -0.41 -5.76 24.90
C ALA A 291 0.14 -7.14 25.33
N SER A 292 -0.31 -7.66 26.48
CA SER A 292 0.11 -8.99 26.94
C SER A 292 -0.33 -10.13 26.00
N ARG A 293 -1.49 -9.99 25.35
CA ARG A 293 -1.95 -10.99 24.35
C ARG A 293 -1.18 -10.95 23.04
N LEU A 294 -0.56 -9.82 22.70
CA LEU A 294 0.31 -9.71 21.54
C LEU A 294 1.66 -10.39 21.79
N GLU A 295 2.08 -10.55 23.04
CA GLU A 295 3.30 -11.26 23.39
C GLU A 295 3.23 -12.71 22.90
N GLY A 296 4.23 -13.14 22.14
CA GLY A 296 4.27 -14.50 21.59
C GLY A 296 3.61 -14.68 20.23
N ILE A 297 2.93 -13.67 19.67
CA ILE A 297 2.51 -13.74 18.26
C ILE A 297 3.74 -13.75 17.37
N SER A 298 3.87 -14.80 16.54
CA SER A 298 5.02 -15.00 15.69
C SER A 298 4.63 -15.62 14.34
N GLY A 299 5.56 -15.61 13.39
CA GLY A 299 5.38 -16.24 12.09
C GLY A 299 4.14 -15.75 11.35
N PHE A 300 3.39 -16.68 10.78
CA PHE A 300 2.21 -16.42 9.95
C PHE A 300 1.14 -15.56 10.65
N SER A 301 0.96 -15.71 11.97
CA SER A 301 -0.05 -14.94 12.73
C SER A 301 0.29 -13.46 12.91
N LYS A 302 1.52 -13.03 12.61
CA LYS A 302 1.85 -11.60 12.56
C LYS A 302 1.15 -10.88 11.42
N ASP A 303 1.07 -11.51 10.29
CA ASP A 303 0.50 -10.94 9.07
C ASP A 303 -0.96 -11.35 8.86
N ASN A 304 -1.37 -12.47 9.47
CA ASN A 304 -2.69 -13.03 9.32
C ASN A 304 -3.38 -13.15 10.70
N TYR A 305 -4.54 -12.53 10.82
CA TYR A 305 -5.30 -12.53 12.06
C TYR A 305 -5.76 -13.95 12.44
N ASP A 306 -5.42 -14.35 13.65
CA ASP A 306 -5.94 -15.57 14.31
C ASP A 306 -6.90 -15.18 15.42
N ARG A 307 -8.19 -15.48 15.22
CA ARG A 307 -9.25 -15.17 16.16
C ARG A 307 -9.02 -15.78 17.56
N ASN A 308 -8.38 -16.95 17.65
CA ASN A 308 -8.18 -17.66 18.91
C ASN A 308 -7.22 -16.93 19.87
N ILE A 309 -6.34 -16.07 19.35
CA ILE A 309 -5.35 -15.34 20.14
C ILE A 309 -6.02 -14.33 21.09
N LEU A 310 -7.06 -13.64 20.65
CA LEU A 310 -7.78 -12.67 21.48
C LEU A 310 -8.94 -13.28 22.28
N SER A 311 -9.40 -14.48 21.92
CA SER A 311 -10.55 -15.12 22.56
C SER A 311 -10.17 -15.93 23.80
N ASN A 312 -8.90 -16.34 23.93
CA ASN A 312 -8.42 -17.20 25.02
C ASN A 312 -7.81 -16.34 26.13
N GLY A 313 -8.66 -15.69 26.95
CA GLY A 313 -8.24 -14.92 28.12
C GLY A 313 -9.38 -14.54 29.03
#